data_0c258d66051a28c533eb3c98492f5b78
#
_entry.id   0c258d66051a28c533eb3c98492f5b78
#
_cell.length_a   1.000
_cell.length_b   1.000
_cell.length_c   1.000
_cell.angle_alpha   90.00
_cell.angle_beta   90.00
_cell.angle_gamma   90.00
#
_symmetry.space_group_name_H-M   'P 1'
#
loop_
_entity.id
_entity.type
_entity.pdbx_description
1 polymer ?
#
loop_
_entity_poly.entity_id
_entity_poly.type
_entity_poly.pdbx_seq_one_letter_code
_entity_poly.pdbx_strand_id
1 'polypeptide(L)'
;MLRESHFYRFVREERLFCAVLAHLLMQRGRNLTAFLELINTKVPHDSQLVAGRLEEAQIYVEFTFLRDFWNSLERDNNAKRRLILSLLSKVDGLRHYHDESFPSTIPEFNESFMGARGRRIEHDIVYPGQWSVTTLSDRFGKDPDEFRDFCRFKWAFNIKPDIVILLPGSRPLCIEAKLESREGWYPTGRSECEIFDRLFGTGEGRVRQTELQEFMFAVLLNDPCHSVVIGRTVGGGLRVPFLSWEDVFKELDLSSSIGYVRRLVEENSHLKALAVDPGL
;
A
#
# COMPACT_ATOMS: atom_id res chain seq x y z
N MET A 1 -10.49 18.83 -32.86
CA MET A 1 -9.72 17.60 -33.09
C MET A 1 -8.59 17.55 -32.08
N LEU A 2 -8.44 16.44 -31.35
CA LEU A 2 -7.35 16.24 -30.39
C LEU A 2 -6.02 16.15 -31.16
N ARG A 3 -4.98 16.78 -30.62
CA ARG A 3 -3.61 16.73 -31.14
C ARG A 3 -2.72 15.91 -30.19
N GLU A 4 -1.64 15.36 -30.68
CA GLU A 4 -0.65 14.62 -29.89
C GLU A 4 -0.18 15.43 -28.66
N SER A 5 0.04 16.72 -28.81
CA SER A 5 0.42 17.64 -27.74
C SER A 5 -0.59 17.67 -26.57
N HIS A 6 -1.87 17.42 -26.85
CA HIS A 6 -2.88 17.35 -25.77
C HIS A 6 -2.69 16.13 -24.89
N PHE A 7 -2.25 15.00 -25.46
CA PHE A 7 -1.95 13.81 -24.67
C PHE A 7 -0.86 14.09 -23.64
N TYR A 8 0.30 14.60 -24.06
CA TYR A 8 1.40 14.90 -23.12
C TYR A 8 1.00 15.91 -22.05
N ARG A 9 0.21 16.90 -22.41
CA ARG A 9 -0.17 17.99 -21.51
C ARG A 9 -1.22 17.60 -20.47
N PHE A 10 -2.11 16.65 -20.76
CA PHE A 10 -3.31 16.38 -19.98
C PHE A 10 -3.46 14.93 -19.52
N VAL A 11 -2.43 14.10 -19.59
CA VAL A 11 -2.47 12.75 -19.05
C VAL A 11 -2.62 12.81 -17.52
N ARG A 12 -3.58 12.05 -16.99
CA ARG A 12 -3.91 12.00 -15.56
C ARG A 12 -3.78 10.60 -14.96
N GLU A 13 -3.21 9.67 -15.71
CA GLU A 13 -3.08 8.28 -15.27
C GLU A 13 -1.89 8.13 -14.32
N GLU A 14 -2.18 8.03 -13.03
CA GLU A 14 -1.20 7.92 -11.95
C GLU A 14 -0.24 6.74 -12.14
N ARG A 15 -0.78 5.58 -12.57
CA ARG A 15 0.04 4.38 -12.83
C ARG A 15 1.06 4.58 -13.96
N LEU A 16 0.73 5.40 -14.95
CA LEU A 16 1.68 5.73 -16.01
C LEU A 16 2.90 6.46 -15.44
N PHE A 17 2.69 7.42 -14.54
CA PHE A 17 3.80 8.15 -13.93
C PHE A 17 4.58 7.28 -12.96
N CYS A 18 3.92 6.36 -12.24
CA CYS A 18 4.60 5.35 -11.43
C CYS A 18 5.49 4.44 -12.29
N ALA A 19 4.99 3.99 -13.44
CA ALA A 19 5.76 3.16 -14.36
C ALA A 19 6.95 3.93 -14.97
N VAL A 20 6.74 5.21 -15.32
CA VAL A 20 7.82 6.09 -15.83
C VAL A 20 8.88 6.31 -14.74
N LEU A 21 8.48 6.62 -13.51
CA LEU A 21 9.40 6.79 -12.40
C LEU A 21 10.19 5.49 -12.14
N ALA A 22 9.51 4.36 -12.01
CA ALA A 22 10.18 3.07 -11.81
C ALA A 22 11.18 2.76 -12.94
N HIS A 23 10.80 3.02 -14.20
CA HIS A 23 11.70 2.83 -15.34
C HIS A 23 12.96 3.70 -15.22
N LEU A 24 12.81 4.98 -14.85
CA LEU A 24 13.95 5.89 -14.67
C LEU A 24 14.87 5.44 -13.54
N LEU A 25 14.28 4.96 -12.43
CA LEU A 25 15.05 4.44 -11.28
C LEU A 25 15.75 3.12 -11.63
N MET A 26 15.11 2.24 -12.43
CA MET A 26 15.70 0.97 -12.89
C MET A 26 16.88 1.14 -13.85
N GLN A 27 17.02 2.29 -14.51
CA GLN A 27 18.20 2.59 -15.34
C GLN A 27 19.49 2.63 -14.52
N ARG A 28 19.37 2.58 -13.20
CA ARG A 28 20.45 2.45 -12.19
C ARG A 28 21.47 3.60 -12.23
N GLY A 29 22.33 3.67 -11.24
CA GLY A 29 23.30 4.75 -11.13
C GLY A 29 22.70 6.06 -10.63
N ARG A 30 22.86 7.15 -11.37
CA ARG A 30 22.57 8.52 -10.93
C ARG A 30 21.11 8.74 -10.49
N ASN A 31 20.14 8.20 -11.22
CA ASN A 31 18.71 8.47 -10.93
C ASN A 31 18.26 7.88 -9.61
N LEU A 32 18.63 6.62 -9.31
CA LEU A 32 18.26 6.01 -8.03
C LEU A 32 18.96 6.73 -6.88
N THR A 33 20.24 7.07 -7.02
CA THR A 33 20.99 7.85 -6.01
C THR A 33 20.32 9.20 -5.76
N ALA A 34 20.08 9.99 -6.80
CA ALA A 34 19.47 11.31 -6.66
C ALA A 34 18.07 11.24 -6.02
N PHE A 35 17.28 10.22 -6.36
CA PHE A 35 15.98 10.01 -5.77
C PHE A 35 16.06 9.68 -4.26
N LEU A 36 16.99 8.81 -3.85
CA LEU A 36 17.20 8.49 -2.43
C LEU A 36 17.74 9.69 -1.65
N GLU A 37 18.64 10.48 -2.23
CA GLU A 37 19.12 11.72 -1.64
C GLU A 37 17.98 12.72 -1.44
N LEU A 38 17.10 12.87 -2.45
CA LEU A 38 15.91 13.72 -2.33
C LEU A 38 15.00 13.27 -1.18
N ILE A 39 14.74 11.97 -1.04
CA ILE A 39 13.96 11.43 0.09
C ILE A 39 14.66 11.74 1.41
N ASN A 40 15.97 11.53 1.50
CA ASN A 40 16.75 11.77 2.70
C ASN A 40 16.74 13.24 3.16
N THR A 41 16.44 14.20 2.27
CA THR A 41 16.20 15.60 2.68
C THR A 41 14.91 15.80 3.48
N LYS A 42 13.98 14.84 3.43
CA LYS A 42 12.63 14.90 4.03
C LYS A 42 12.46 14.01 5.24
N VAL A 43 13.40 13.11 5.51
CA VAL A 43 13.35 12.18 6.66
C VAL A 43 14.36 12.58 7.72
N PRO A 44 14.09 12.27 9.02
CA PRO A 44 15.05 12.49 10.09
C PRO A 44 16.37 11.76 9.83
N HIS A 45 17.48 12.31 10.35
CA HIS A 45 18.82 11.81 10.10
C HIS A 45 19.01 10.33 10.52
N ASP A 46 18.40 9.90 11.60
CA ASP A 46 18.41 8.53 12.12
C ASP A 46 17.56 7.55 11.29
N SER A 47 16.72 8.09 10.41
CA SER A 47 15.83 7.34 9.52
C SER A 47 16.24 7.41 8.05
N GLN A 48 17.42 7.96 7.75
CA GLN A 48 17.90 8.08 6.37
C GLN A 48 18.13 6.72 5.72
N LEU A 49 17.75 6.65 4.45
CA LEU A 49 18.01 5.49 3.61
C LEU A 49 19.49 5.42 3.28
N VAL A 50 20.11 4.29 3.57
CA VAL A 50 21.51 4.05 3.21
C VAL A 50 21.54 3.44 1.82
N ALA A 51 22.11 4.15 0.88
CA ALA A 51 22.38 3.63 -0.45
C ALA A 51 23.56 2.65 -0.37
N GLY A 52 23.26 1.39 -0.08
CA GLY A 52 24.22 0.28 -0.18
C GLY A 52 24.53 -0.06 -1.64
N ARG A 53 24.58 -1.33 -1.97
CA ARG A 53 24.78 -1.81 -3.34
C ARG A 53 23.55 -1.54 -4.21
N LEU A 54 23.47 -0.35 -4.81
CA LEU A 54 22.33 0.06 -5.65
C LEU A 54 22.10 -0.84 -6.86
N GLU A 55 23.13 -1.52 -7.32
CA GLU A 55 23.05 -2.51 -8.39
C GLU A 55 22.22 -3.74 -8.00
N GLU A 56 22.07 -4.01 -6.72
CA GLU A 56 21.22 -5.09 -6.18
C GLU A 56 19.82 -4.63 -5.80
N ALA A 57 19.52 -3.34 -5.91
CA ALA A 57 18.19 -2.80 -5.61
C ALA A 57 17.12 -3.45 -6.50
N GLN A 58 15.99 -3.80 -5.90
CA GLN A 58 14.83 -4.34 -6.61
C GLN A 58 13.69 -3.33 -6.55
N ILE A 59 13.08 -3.04 -7.69
CA ILE A 59 12.02 -2.04 -7.82
C ILE A 59 10.77 -2.73 -8.35
N TYR A 60 9.69 -2.63 -7.60
CA TYR A 60 8.41 -3.23 -7.92
C TYR A 60 7.36 -2.14 -8.12
N VAL A 61 6.53 -2.28 -9.14
CA VAL A 61 5.35 -1.44 -9.38
C VAL A 61 4.10 -2.26 -9.03
N GLU A 62 3.12 -1.65 -8.36
CA GLU A 62 1.91 -2.37 -7.91
C GLU A 62 2.24 -3.59 -7.03
N PHE A 63 2.97 -3.38 -5.94
CA PHE A 63 3.48 -4.46 -5.09
C PHE A 63 2.35 -5.23 -4.39
N THR A 64 2.12 -6.47 -4.80
CA THR A 64 1.01 -7.34 -4.35
C THR A 64 1.49 -8.59 -3.60
N PHE A 65 2.57 -8.49 -2.84
CA PHE A 65 3.29 -9.64 -2.27
C PHE A 65 2.41 -10.66 -1.54
N LEU A 66 1.54 -10.21 -0.60
CA LEU A 66 0.71 -11.14 0.18
C LEU A 66 -0.30 -11.88 -0.72
N ARG A 67 -0.84 -11.22 -1.73
CA ARG A 67 -1.75 -11.85 -2.69
C ARG A 67 -1.03 -12.84 -3.59
N ASP A 68 0.15 -12.46 -4.08
CA ASP A 68 0.92 -13.33 -4.99
C ASP A 68 1.45 -14.55 -4.24
N PHE A 69 1.90 -14.36 -2.99
CA PHE A 69 2.28 -15.47 -2.12
C PHE A 69 1.08 -16.38 -1.82
N TRP A 70 -0.09 -15.83 -1.51
CA TRP A 70 -1.32 -16.61 -1.36
C TRP A 70 -1.64 -17.43 -2.61
N ASN A 71 -1.57 -16.83 -3.78
CA ASN A 71 -1.85 -17.50 -5.04
C ASN A 71 -0.85 -18.63 -5.34
N SER A 72 0.41 -18.48 -4.92
CA SER A 72 1.44 -19.53 -5.07
C SER A 72 1.17 -20.78 -4.24
N LEU A 73 0.32 -20.70 -3.21
CA LEU A 73 -0.12 -21.85 -2.42
C LEU A 73 -1.17 -22.70 -3.13
N GLU A 74 -1.66 -22.27 -4.28
CA GLU A 74 -2.63 -22.97 -5.13
C GLU A 74 -3.83 -23.56 -4.34
N ARG A 75 -3.94 -24.90 -4.27
CA ARG A 75 -5.01 -25.63 -3.56
C ARG A 75 -4.54 -26.23 -2.22
N ASP A 76 -3.37 -25.89 -1.73
CA ASP A 76 -2.92 -26.36 -0.42
C ASP A 76 -3.61 -25.59 0.71
N ASN A 77 -4.79 -26.07 1.09
CA ASN A 77 -5.59 -25.50 2.17
C ASN A 77 -4.89 -25.57 3.54
N ASN A 78 -4.05 -26.57 3.76
CA ASN A 78 -3.27 -26.65 4.99
C ASN A 78 -2.21 -25.56 5.05
N ALA A 79 -1.52 -25.28 3.93
CA ALA A 79 -0.57 -24.18 3.84
C ALA A 79 -1.27 -22.82 3.99
N LYS A 80 -2.43 -22.62 3.35
CA LYS A 80 -3.25 -21.40 3.48
C LYS A 80 -3.69 -21.17 4.92
N ARG A 81 -4.19 -22.21 5.61
CA ARG A 81 -4.58 -22.13 7.01
C ARG A 81 -3.39 -21.76 7.90
N ARG A 82 -2.26 -22.48 7.76
CA ARG A 82 -1.02 -22.18 8.50
C ARG A 82 -0.54 -20.75 8.24
N LEU A 83 -0.61 -20.27 7.00
CA LEU A 83 -0.24 -18.89 6.67
C LEU A 83 -1.11 -17.87 7.45
N ILE A 84 -2.44 -18.03 7.39
CA ILE A 84 -3.36 -17.14 8.12
C ILE A 84 -3.00 -17.12 9.61
N LEU A 85 -2.90 -18.28 10.24
CA LEU A 85 -2.65 -18.39 11.69
C LEU A 85 -1.27 -17.84 12.07
N SER A 86 -0.25 -18.13 11.26
CA SER A 86 1.11 -17.60 11.45
C SER A 86 1.15 -16.07 11.35
N LEU A 87 0.37 -15.48 10.45
CA LEU A 87 0.32 -14.02 10.31
C LEU A 87 -0.56 -13.37 11.39
N LEU A 88 -1.68 -13.99 11.79
CA LEU A 88 -2.51 -13.51 12.90
C LEU A 88 -1.71 -13.45 14.20
N SER A 89 -0.87 -14.47 14.47
CA SER A 89 -0.03 -14.50 15.68
C SER A 89 0.99 -13.37 15.79
N LYS A 90 1.29 -12.67 14.69
CA LYS A 90 2.17 -11.50 14.68
C LYS A 90 1.45 -10.20 15.05
N VAL A 91 0.13 -10.18 14.98
CA VAL A 91 -0.68 -9.01 15.32
C VAL A 91 -0.98 -9.03 16.80
N ASP A 92 -0.55 -8.01 17.53
CA ASP A 92 -0.61 -7.98 19.01
C ASP A 92 -2.00 -8.28 19.57
N GLY A 93 -3.04 -7.67 19.01
CA GLY A 93 -4.42 -7.91 19.44
C GLY A 93 -4.97 -9.29 19.04
N LEU A 94 -4.32 -10.00 18.10
CA LEU A 94 -4.80 -11.27 17.57
C LEU A 94 -3.92 -12.48 17.93
N ARG A 95 -2.80 -12.28 18.62
CA ARG A 95 -1.82 -13.35 18.92
C ARG A 95 -2.36 -14.52 19.75
N HIS A 96 -3.47 -14.33 20.43
CA HIS A 96 -4.14 -15.38 21.19
C HIS A 96 -4.97 -16.34 20.33
N TYR A 97 -5.16 -16.00 19.02
CA TYR A 97 -5.80 -16.90 18.07
C TYR A 97 -4.80 -17.92 17.52
N HIS A 98 -5.08 -19.19 17.73
CA HIS A 98 -4.29 -20.34 17.28
C HIS A 98 -5.21 -21.38 16.64
N ASP A 99 -4.69 -22.54 16.25
CA ASP A 99 -5.42 -23.48 15.41
C ASP A 99 -6.73 -23.97 16.07
N GLU A 100 -6.70 -24.23 17.37
CA GLU A 100 -7.87 -24.65 18.15
C GLU A 100 -8.92 -23.53 18.33
N SER A 101 -8.57 -22.28 18.09
CA SER A 101 -9.51 -21.15 18.13
C SER A 101 -10.52 -21.16 16.98
N PHE A 102 -10.23 -21.94 15.93
CA PHE A 102 -11.06 -22.00 14.72
C PHE A 102 -11.45 -23.44 14.37
N PRO A 103 -12.66 -23.64 13.79
CA PRO A 103 -13.08 -24.94 13.32
C PRO A 103 -12.09 -25.60 12.36
N SER A 104 -11.99 -26.94 12.40
CA SER A 104 -11.03 -27.70 11.57
C SER A 104 -11.49 -27.88 10.12
N THR A 105 -12.80 -27.85 9.85
CA THR A 105 -13.32 -28.00 8.49
C THR A 105 -13.24 -26.71 7.69
N ILE A 106 -13.00 -26.81 6.38
CA ILE A 106 -12.90 -25.66 5.48
C ILE A 106 -14.17 -24.78 5.50
N PRO A 107 -15.39 -25.33 5.38
CA PRO A 107 -16.61 -24.52 5.39
C PRO A 107 -16.79 -23.73 6.70
N GLU A 108 -16.52 -24.34 7.85
CA GLU A 108 -16.70 -23.70 9.14
C GLU A 108 -15.57 -22.67 9.41
N PHE A 109 -14.35 -22.97 8.98
CA PHE A 109 -13.25 -21.99 9.02
C PHE A 109 -13.60 -20.75 8.19
N ASN A 110 -14.07 -20.95 6.96
CA ASN A 110 -14.50 -19.85 6.10
C ASN A 110 -15.70 -19.09 6.68
N GLU A 111 -16.66 -19.79 7.30
CA GLU A 111 -17.80 -19.18 8.00
C GLU A 111 -17.34 -18.22 9.09
N SER A 112 -16.24 -18.52 9.76
CA SER A 112 -15.68 -17.67 10.80
C SER A 112 -15.37 -16.24 10.33
N PHE A 113 -15.07 -16.05 9.04
CA PHE A 113 -14.66 -14.77 8.46
C PHE A 113 -15.62 -14.22 7.39
N MET A 114 -16.51 -15.06 6.85
CA MET A 114 -17.38 -14.73 5.73
C MET A 114 -18.87 -14.99 6.04
N GLY A 115 -19.20 -15.50 7.23
CA GLY A 115 -20.55 -15.90 7.59
C GLY A 115 -21.11 -17.01 6.67
N ALA A 116 -22.42 -17.03 6.50
CA ALA A 116 -23.12 -18.05 5.70
C ALA A 116 -22.60 -18.17 4.25
N ARG A 117 -22.02 -17.11 3.68
CA ARG A 117 -21.39 -17.16 2.35
C ARG A 117 -20.13 -18.04 2.39
N GLY A 118 -19.31 -17.89 3.44
CA GLY A 118 -18.10 -18.70 3.62
C GLY A 118 -18.41 -20.18 3.79
N ARG A 119 -19.47 -20.51 4.54
CA ARG A 119 -19.91 -21.88 4.79
C ARG A 119 -20.23 -22.66 3.51
N ARG A 120 -20.59 -21.98 2.42
CA ARG A 120 -20.88 -22.62 1.11
C ARG A 120 -19.62 -22.96 0.30
N ILE A 121 -18.44 -22.53 0.77
CA ILE A 121 -17.16 -22.75 0.08
C ILE A 121 -16.50 -23.97 0.72
N GLU A 122 -16.63 -25.13 0.06
CA GLU A 122 -16.29 -26.44 0.63
C GLU A 122 -14.85 -26.89 0.31
N HIS A 123 -14.26 -26.34 -0.74
CA HIS A 123 -13.03 -26.90 -1.32
C HIS A 123 -11.81 -26.01 -1.21
N ASP A 124 -11.95 -24.75 -0.79
CA ASP A 124 -10.85 -23.83 -0.70
C ASP A 124 -11.00 -22.86 0.49
N ILE A 125 -9.90 -22.57 1.17
CA ILE A 125 -9.88 -21.52 2.18
C ILE A 125 -9.94 -20.17 1.47
N VAL A 126 -10.84 -19.31 1.95
CA VAL A 126 -11.08 -17.99 1.35
C VAL A 126 -9.90 -17.06 1.61
N TYR A 127 -9.49 -16.35 0.57
CA TYR A 127 -8.48 -15.31 0.61
C TYR A 127 -8.83 -14.22 1.66
N PRO A 128 -7.92 -13.90 2.60
CA PRO A 128 -8.24 -12.95 3.68
C PRO A 128 -8.75 -11.61 3.20
N GLY A 129 -8.26 -11.11 2.06
CA GLY A 129 -8.75 -9.88 1.45
C GLY A 129 -10.24 -9.87 1.09
N GLN A 130 -10.88 -11.05 1.00
CA GLN A 130 -12.32 -11.20 0.74
C GLN A 130 -13.17 -11.34 2.01
N TRP A 131 -12.58 -11.37 3.19
CA TRP A 131 -13.32 -11.48 4.45
C TRP A 131 -14.38 -10.38 4.58
N SER A 132 -15.47 -10.69 5.25
CA SER A 132 -16.61 -9.78 5.42
C SER A 132 -16.43 -8.92 6.68
N VAL A 133 -16.33 -7.61 6.52
CA VAL A 133 -16.27 -6.67 7.66
C VAL A 133 -17.52 -6.80 8.55
N THR A 134 -18.70 -7.08 7.97
CA THR A 134 -19.93 -7.34 8.74
C THR A 134 -19.75 -8.58 9.62
N THR A 135 -19.29 -9.70 9.05
CA THR A 135 -19.05 -10.93 9.82
C THR A 135 -17.99 -10.74 10.90
N LEU A 136 -16.93 -10.00 10.57
CA LEU A 136 -15.90 -9.66 11.57
C LEU A 136 -16.48 -8.81 12.70
N SER A 137 -17.34 -7.83 12.40
CA SER A 137 -18.04 -7.02 13.41
C SER A 137 -18.97 -7.85 14.29
N ASP A 138 -19.74 -8.77 13.70
CA ASP A 138 -20.68 -9.61 14.44
C ASP A 138 -19.94 -10.56 15.40
N ARG A 139 -18.78 -11.06 15.00
CA ARG A 139 -18.00 -12.05 15.75
C ARG A 139 -17.05 -11.42 16.77
N PHE A 140 -16.32 -10.37 16.36
CA PHE A 140 -15.23 -9.78 17.13
C PHE A 140 -15.52 -8.35 17.60
N GLY A 141 -16.65 -7.75 17.20
CA GLY A 141 -16.98 -6.36 17.50
C GLY A 141 -17.31 -6.06 18.98
N LYS A 142 -17.26 -7.06 19.87
CA LYS A 142 -17.33 -6.85 21.32
C LYS A 142 -16.09 -6.13 21.85
N ASP A 143 -14.94 -6.38 21.24
CA ASP A 143 -13.71 -5.64 21.41
C ASP A 143 -13.42 -4.86 20.13
N PRO A 144 -13.62 -3.53 20.12
CA PRO A 144 -13.40 -2.72 18.92
C PRO A 144 -11.96 -2.75 18.40
N ASP A 145 -10.97 -2.84 19.28
CA ASP A 145 -9.56 -2.88 18.88
C ASP A 145 -9.22 -4.21 18.19
N GLU A 146 -9.69 -5.33 18.73
CA GLU A 146 -9.57 -6.65 18.13
C GLU A 146 -10.24 -6.69 16.73
N PHE A 147 -11.46 -6.18 16.64
CA PHE A 147 -12.17 -6.05 15.37
C PHE A 147 -11.39 -5.23 14.35
N ARG A 148 -10.83 -4.08 14.77
CA ARG A 148 -10.01 -3.22 13.92
C ARG A 148 -8.76 -3.96 13.42
N ASP A 149 -8.12 -4.75 14.27
CA ASP A 149 -6.93 -5.53 13.90
C ASP A 149 -7.27 -6.64 12.88
N PHE A 150 -8.43 -7.32 12.99
CA PHE A 150 -8.91 -8.21 11.94
C PHE A 150 -9.18 -7.47 10.62
N CYS A 151 -9.75 -6.27 10.68
CA CYS A 151 -9.96 -5.46 9.48
C CYS A 151 -8.64 -5.00 8.86
N ARG A 152 -7.65 -4.56 9.65
CA ARG A 152 -6.30 -4.23 9.16
C ARG A 152 -5.63 -5.43 8.50
N PHE A 153 -5.74 -6.61 9.12
CA PHE A 153 -5.25 -7.86 8.56
C PHE A 153 -5.89 -8.14 7.20
N LYS A 154 -7.23 -8.10 7.10
CA LYS A 154 -7.97 -8.25 5.85
C LYS A 154 -7.48 -7.28 4.77
N TRP A 155 -7.37 -6.00 5.11
CA TRP A 155 -7.01 -4.97 4.13
C TRP A 155 -5.54 -5.05 3.71
N ALA A 156 -4.63 -5.49 4.59
CA ALA A 156 -3.23 -5.69 4.25
C ALA A 156 -3.04 -6.69 3.10
N PHE A 157 -3.92 -7.68 2.95
CA PHE A 157 -3.90 -8.58 1.81
C PHE A 157 -4.32 -7.91 0.49
N ASN A 158 -5.07 -6.80 0.55
CA ASN A 158 -5.54 -6.05 -0.62
C ASN A 158 -4.72 -4.80 -0.91
N ILE A 159 -3.89 -4.36 0.04
CA ILE A 159 -3.07 -3.16 -0.15
C ILE A 159 -2.03 -3.40 -1.24
N LYS A 160 -1.83 -2.39 -2.07
CA LYS A 160 -0.83 -2.40 -3.14
C LYS A 160 -0.10 -1.06 -3.10
N PRO A 161 1.07 -0.98 -2.47
CA PRO A 161 1.94 0.16 -2.67
C PRO A 161 2.22 0.37 -4.16
N ASP A 162 2.16 1.62 -4.62
CA ASP A 162 2.34 1.93 -6.04
C ASP A 162 3.75 1.58 -6.52
N ILE A 163 4.76 1.89 -5.70
CA ILE A 163 6.15 1.46 -5.94
C ILE A 163 6.75 0.98 -4.62
N VAL A 164 7.49 -0.12 -4.68
CA VAL A 164 8.34 -0.60 -3.57
C VAL A 164 9.77 -0.74 -4.07
N ILE A 165 10.72 -0.18 -3.32
CA ILE A 165 12.15 -0.34 -3.57
C ILE A 165 12.76 -1.11 -2.41
N LEU A 166 13.30 -2.30 -2.71
CA LEU A 166 14.06 -3.11 -1.76
C LEU A 166 15.54 -2.77 -1.93
N LEU A 167 16.14 -2.23 -0.88
CA LEU A 167 17.54 -1.81 -0.86
C LEU A 167 18.34 -2.78 0.03
N PRO A 168 19.39 -3.42 -0.48
CA PRO A 168 20.22 -4.30 0.34
C PRO A 168 20.80 -3.59 1.55
N GLY A 169 20.55 -4.13 2.74
CA GLY A 169 21.04 -3.57 4.00
C GLY A 169 20.30 -2.33 4.50
N SER A 170 19.17 -1.97 3.88
CA SER A 170 18.29 -0.89 4.31
C SER A 170 16.85 -1.38 4.43
N ARG A 171 15.99 -0.59 5.07
CA ARG A 171 14.56 -0.86 5.12
C ARG A 171 13.93 -0.68 3.73
N PRO A 172 12.89 -1.47 3.39
CA PRO A 172 12.10 -1.24 2.18
C PRO A 172 11.57 0.20 2.13
N LEU A 173 11.53 0.77 0.93
CA LEU A 173 10.89 2.06 0.69
C LEU A 173 9.56 1.85 -0.03
N CYS A 174 8.46 2.24 0.61
CA CYS A 174 7.12 2.22 0.04
C CYS A 174 6.74 3.61 -0.44
N ILE A 175 6.32 3.71 -1.69
CA ILE A 175 5.91 4.96 -2.32
C ILE A 175 4.43 4.85 -2.68
N GLU A 176 3.67 5.80 -2.17
CA GLU A 176 2.27 6.03 -2.55
C GLU A 176 2.20 7.26 -3.45
N ALA A 177 1.72 7.07 -4.66
CA ALA A 177 1.62 8.12 -5.66
C ALA A 177 0.22 8.72 -5.71
N LYS A 178 0.13 10.04 -5.86
CA LYS A 178 -1.14 10.77 -5.99
C LYS A 178 -1.00 11.87 -7.02
N LEU A 179 -1.93 11.95 -7.97
CA LEU A 179 -2.01 13.07 -8.91
C LEU A 179 -3.10 14.06 -8.50
N GLU A 180 -4.32 13.60 -8.36
CA GLU A 180 -5.49 14.44 -8.07
C GLU A 180 -6.23 13.98 -6.80
N SER A 181 -6.05 12.71 -6.41
CA SER A 181 -6.65 12.13 -5.22
C SER A 181 -5.84 12.45 -3.97
N ARG A 182 -6.50 12.41 -2.82
CA ARG A 182 -5.85 12.38 -1.51
C ARG A 182 -5.51 10.93 -1.15
N GLU A 183 -4.70 10.77 -0.11
CA GLU A 183 -4.45 9.46 0.49
C GLU A 183 -5.78 8.76 0.84
N GLY A 184 -5.88 7.48 0.50
CA GLY A 184 -7.06 6.66 0.79
C GLY A 184 -7.20 6.32 2.28
N TRP A 185 -8.45 6.14 2.70
CA TRP A 185 -8.82 5.67 4.03
C TRP A 185 -9.58 4.36 3.93
N TYR A 186 -9.39 3.49 4.89
CA TYR A 186 -10.11 2.24 5.04
C TYR A 186 -11.00 2.28 6.30
N PRO A 187 -12.22 1.75 6.20
CA PRO A 187 -12.85 1.18 5.01
C PRO A 187 -13.21 2.21 3.93
N THR A 188 -13.34 1.74 2.67
CA THR A 188 -13.75 2.56 1.52
C THR A 188 -15.25 2.42 1.23
N GLY A 189 -15.85 1.27 1.57
CA GLY A 189 -17.25 0.97 1.31
C GLY A 189 -18.18 1.65 2.33
N ARG A 190 -19.31 2.23 1.86
CA ARG A 190 -20.28 2.94 2.73
C ARG A 190 -20.76 2.07 3.89
N SER A 191 -21.19 0.84 3.63
CA SER A 191 -21.68 -0.08 4.67
C SER A 191 -20.61 -0.44 5.71
N GLU A 192 -19.35 -0.58 5.28
CA GLU A 192 -18.23 -0.80 6.19
C GLU A 192 -17.94 0.45 7.02
N CYS A 193 -18.02 1.65 6.42
CA CYS A 193 -17.91 2.92 7.14
C CYS A 193 -18.98 3.05 8.23
N GLU A 194 -20.24 2.69 7.94
CA GLU A 194 -21.33 2.72 8.92
C GLU A 194 -21.07 1.78 10.12
N ILE A 195 -20.42 0.63 9.91
CA ILE A 195 -19.98 -0.28 10.97
C ILE A 195 -18.91 0.39 11.84
N PHE A 196 -17.91 1.00 11.21
CA PHE A 196 -16.83 1.69 11.91
C PHE A 196 -17.35 2.90 12.69
N ASP A 197 -18.19 3.73 12.10
CA ASP A 197 -18.80 4.89 12.76
C ASP A 197 -19.64 4.47 13.98
N ARG A 198 -20.29 3.30 13.94
CA ARG A 198 -21.05 2.74 15.08
C ARG A 198 -20.13 2.25 16.21
N LEU A 199 -18.98 1.63 15.89
CA LEU A 199 -18.10 1.02 16.89
C LEU A 199 -17.09 2.02 17.48
N PHE A 200 -16.60 2.97 16.68
CA PHE A 200 -15.54 3.88 17.06
C PHE A 200 -15.99 5.34 17.20
N GLY A 201 -17.15 5.70 16.65
CA GLY A 201 -17.58 7.10 16.46
C GLY A 201 -17.34 7.58 15.03
N THR A 202 -18.08 8.60 14.62
CA THR A 202 -18.09 9.11 13.24
C THR A 202 -16.71 9.56 12.79
N GLY A 203 -16.20 8.89 11.78
CA GLY A 203 -14.87 9.17 11.20
C GLY A 203 -13.68 8.60 11.98
N GLU A 204 -13.92 8.04 13.16
CA GLU A 204 -12.89 7.45 14.01
C GLU A 204 -12.59 5.97 13.64
N GLY A 205 -11.50 5.44 14.13
CA GLY A 205 -11.08 4.04 13.93
C GLY A 205 -10.61 3.70 12.52
N ARG A 206 -10.79 4.61 11.55
CA ARG A 206 -10.36 4.41 10.15
C ARG A 206 -8.84 4.41 10.03
N VAL A 207 -8.34 3.65 9.05
CA VAL A 207 -6.92 3.42 8.84
C VAL A 207 -6.49 4.03 7.50
N ARG A 208 -5.38 4.75 7.48
CA ARG A 208 -4.82 5.31 6.24
C ARG A 208 -4.17 4.23 5.39
N GLN A 209 -4.08 4.48 4.11
CA GLN A 209 -3.42 3.59 3.16
C GLN A 209 -1.93 3.38 3.52
N THR A 210 -1.21 4.44 3.87
CA THR A 210 0.19 4.34 4.31
C THR A 210 0.33 3.59 5.63
N GLU A 211 -0.57 3.76 6.60
CA GLU A 211 -0.58 3.00 7.85
C GLU A 211 -0.80 1.49 7.61
N LEU A 212 -1.61 1.12 6.60
CA LEU A 212 -1.77 -0.28 6.20
C LEU A 212 -0.53 -0.84 5.51
N GLN A 213 0.16 -0.04 4.72
CA GLN A 213 1.44 -0.43 4.12
C GLN A 213 2.49 -0.68 5.22
N GLU A 214 2.62 0.22 6.18
CA GLU A 214 3.49 0.07 7.33
C GLU A 214 3.13 -1.17 8.16
N PHE A 215 1.85 -1.40 8.44
CA PHE A 215 1.36 -2.60 9.12
C PHE A 215 1.72 -3.88 8.36
N MET A 216 1.52 -3.91 7.04
CA MET A 216 1.90 -5.05 6.21
C MET A 216 3.39 -5.36 6.34
N PHE A 217 4.24 -4.35 6.17
CA PHE A 217 5.68 -4.54 6.22
C PHE A 217 6.19 -4.82 7.63
N ALA A 218 5.88 -3.96 8.60
CA ALA A 218 6.44 -4.06 9.95
C ALA A 218 5.90 -5.26 10.73
N VAL A 219 4.59 -5.54 10.62
CA VAL A 219 3.94 -6.58 11.43
C VAL A 219 3.90 -7.91 10.67
N LEU A 220 3.28 -7.94 9.49
CA LEU A 220 3.05 -9.21 8.80
C LEU A 220 4.32 -9.76 8.17
N LEU A 221 5.15 -8.91 7.55
CA LEU A 221 6.39 -9.32 6.90
C LEU A 221 7.61 -9.26 7.84
N ASN A 222 7.48 -8.62 9.02
CA ASN A 222 8.57 -8.42 9.99
C ASN A 222 9.77 -7.68 9.36
N ASP A 223 9.49 -6.72 8.48
CA ASP A 223 10.49 -5.90 7.77
C ASP A 223 9.98 -4.45 7.67
N PRO A 224 10.16 -3.63 8.71
CA PRO A 224 9.63 -2.27 8.75
C PRO A 224 10.09 -1.44 7.55
N CYS A 225 9.17 -0.75 6.87
CA CYS A 225 9.46 0.07 5.72
C CYS A 225 9.53 1.57 6.05
N HIS A 226 10.10 2.34 5.14
CA HIS A 226 9.91 3.78 5.04
C HIS A 226 8.77 4.06 4.07
N SER A 227 7.83 4.92 4.47
CA SER A 227 6.71 5.32 3.62
C SER A 227 6.91 6.76 3.15
N VAL A 228 6.64 7.02 1.87
CA VAL A 228 6.70 8.35 1.24
C VAL A 228 5.48 8.53 0.34
N VAL A 229 4.90 9.71 0.36
CA VAL A 229 3.85 10.10 -0.60
C VAL A 229 4.46 11.01 -1.66
N ILE A 230 4.24 10.69 -2.93
CA ILE A 230 4.56 11.57 -4.06
C ILE A 230 3.23 12.11 -4.62
N GLY A 231 3.09 13.44 -4.68
CA GLY A 231 1.83 14.04 -5.11
C GLY A 231 1.97 15.46 -5.68
N ARG A 232 0.82 16.10 -5.97
CA ARG A 232 0.78 17.50 -6.41
C ARG A 232 0.61 18.47 -5.24
N THR A 233 -0.08 18.02 -4.20
CA THR A 233 -0.38 18.84 -3.01
C THR A 233 -0.12 18.05 -1.75
N VAL A 234 0.34 18.74 -0.74
CA VAL A 234 0.42 18.19 0.60
C VAL A 234 -1.01 18.07 1.14
N GLY A 235 -1.47 16.84 1.35
CA GLY A 235 -2.74 16.60 2.07
C GLY A 235 -2.59 17.00 3.54
N GLY A 236 -3.60 17.66 4.11
CA GLY A 236 -3.59 17.98 5.55
C GLY A 236 -3.44 16.73 6.41
N GLY A 237 -2.50 16.76 7.38
CA GLY A 237 -2.30 15.69 8.36
C GLY A 237 -1.54 14.46 7.85
N LEU A 238 -0.77 14.55 6.76
CA LEU A 238 0.17 13.50 6.37
C LEU A 238 1.15 13.21 7.52
N ARG A 239 1.33 11.93 7.84
CA ARG A 239 2.28 11.46 8.88
C ARG A 239 3.60 11.00 8.30
N VAL A 240 3.68 10.91 6.98
CA VAL A 240 4.84 10.44 6.22
C VAL A 240 5.42 11.57 5.38
N PRO A 241 6.71 11.52 5.00
CA PRO A 241 7.32 12.49 4.11
C PRO A 241 6.54 12.66 2.80
N PHE A 242 6.51 13.89 2.30
CA PHE A 242 5.87 14.24 1.04
C PHE A 242 6.90 14.81 0.07
N LEU A 243 6.81 14.39 -1.19
CA LEU A 243 7.54 14.91 -2.33
C LEU A 243 6.56 15.38 -3.40
N SER A 244 6.84 16.48 -4.06
CA SER A 244 6.08 16.83 -5.26
C SER A 244 6.59 16.03 -6.47
N TRP A 245 5.69 15.68 -7.40
CA TRP A 245 6.09 15.11 -8.68
C TRP A 245 7.09 16.01 -9.40
N GLU A 246 6.92 17.33 -9.29
CA GLU A 246 7.79 18.32 -9.90
C GLU A 246 9.22 18.23 -9.34
N ASP A 247 9.38 18.15 -8.01
CA ASP A 247 10.68 17.99 -7.37
C ASP A 247 11.34 16.66 -7.78
N VAL A 248 10.57 15.57 -7.76
CA VAL A 248 11.07 14.25 -8.16
C VAL A 248 11.63 14.26 -9.59
N PHE A 249 10.84 14.71 -10.57
CA PHE A 249 11.29 14.67 -11.96
C PHE A 249 12.34 15.73 -12.30
N LYS A 250 12.47 16.78 -11.49
CA LYS A 250 13.54 17.78 -11.65
C LYS A 250 14.91 17.24 -11.27
N GLU A 251 14.98 16.35 -10.27
CA GLU A 251 16.23 15.75 -9.81
C GLU A 251 16.69 14.57 -10.70
N LEU A 252 15.79 13.99 -11.52
CA LEU A 252 16.12 12.84 -12.34
C LEU A 252 16.71 13.25 -13.70
N ASP A 253 17.72 12.49 -14.14
CA ASP A 253 18.31 12.64 -15.47
C ASP A 253 17.40 11.96 -16.52
N LEU A 254 16.78 12.79 -17.35
CA LEU A 254 15.95 12.35 -18.46
C LEU A 254 16.71 12.23 -19.79
N SER A 255 18.02 12.53 -19.82
CA SER A 255 18.80 12.61 -21.07
C SER A 255 18.86 11.28 -21.82
N SER A 256 18.91 10.16 -21.07
CA SER A 256 18.91 8.81 -21.63
C SER A 256 17.50 8.26 -21.94
N SER A 257 16.44 9.01 -21.61
CA SER A 257 15.07 8.56 -21.83
C SER A 257 14.65 8.73 -23.28
N ILE A 258 13.77 7.84 -23.76
CA ILE A 258 13.14 8.00 -25.06
C ILE A 258 12.34 9.30 -25.13
N GLY A 259 12.26 9.91 -26.33
CA GLY A 259 11.63 11.23 -26.54
C GLY A 259 10.20 11.31 -26.00
N TYR A 260 9.44 10.21 -26.04
CA TYR A 260 8.10 10.11 -25.45
C TYR A 260 8.09 10.38 -23.92
N VAL A 261 8.96 9.70 -23.17
CA VAL A 261 9.04 9.85 -21.70
C VAL A 261 9.45 11.28 -21.32
N ARG A 262 10.45 11.83 -22.03
CA ARG A 262 10.90 13.20 -21.81
C ARG A 262 9.77 14.20 -22.02
N ARG A 263 9.07 14.14 -23.15
CA ARG A 263 7.93 15.04 -23.46
C ARG A 263 6.78 14.86 -22.46
N LEU A 264 6.47 13.61 -22.07
CA LEU A 264 5.44 13.33 -21.06
C LEU A 264 5.74 14.05 -19.74
N VAL A 265 6.96 14.00 -19.26
CA VAL A 265 7.36 14.64 -18.00
C VAL A 265 7.43 16.17 -18.14
N GLU A 266 8.11 16.68 -19.18
CA GLU A 266 8.35 18.11 -19.35
C GLU A 266 7.07 18.90 -19.67
N GLU A 267 6.16 18.34 -20.47
CA GLU A 267 4.97 19.01 -20.95
C GLU A 267 3.72 18.80 -20.07
N ASN A 268 3.73 17.83 -19.13
CA ASN A 268 2.53 17.49 -18.39
C ASN A 268 2.21 18.48 -17.27
N SER A 269 1.04 19.13 -17.38
CA SER A 269 0.58 20.12 -16.40
C SER A 269 0.18 19.51 -15.06
N HIS A 270 -0.17 18.21 -15.04
CA HIS A 270 -0.57 17.51 -13.79
C HIS A 270 0.59 17.08 -12.91
N LEU A 271 1.82 17.13 -13.43
CA LEU A 271 3.02 16.91 -12.63
C LEU A 271 3.48 18.17 -11.91
N LYS A 272 3.01 19.36 -12.33
CA LYS A 272 3.38 20.63 -11.69
C LYS A 272 2.74 20.75 -10.31
N ALA A 273 3.50 21.21 -9.35
CA ALA A 273 2.99 21.50 -8.03
C ALA A 273 1.86 22.53 -8.11
N LEU A 274 0.77 22.31 -7.35
CA LEU A 274 -0.22 23.36 -7.17
C LEU A 274 0.33 24.35 -6.14
N ALA A 275 0.25 25.64 -6.44
CA ALA A 275 0.53 26.66 -5.45
C ALA A 275 -0.32 26.37 -4.20
N VAL A 276 0.33 26.28 -3.06
CA VAL A 276 -0.39 26.11 -1.78
C VAL A 276 -1.22 27.38 -1.61
N ASP A 277 -2.54 27.24 -1.68
CA ASP A 277 -3.44 28.33 -1.30
C ASP A 277 -3.29 28.49 0.23
N PRO A 278 -2.75 29.59 0.74
CA PRO A 278 -2.52 29.76 2.18
C PRO A 278 -3.82 29.91 2.98
N GLY A 279 -4.97 29.69 2.38
CA GLY A 279 -6.30 29.96 2.92
C GLY A 279 -7.26 28.77 3.08
N LEU A 280 -6.79 27.50 3.06
CA LEU A 280 -7.65 26.35 3.35
C LEU A 280 -7.09 25.51 4.50
#